data_0366276e1966e5fcc452a407076f420d
#
_entry.id   0366276e1966e5fcc452a407076f420d
#
_cell.length_a   1.000
_cell.length_b   1.000
_cell.length_c   1.000
_cell.angle_alpha   90.00
_cell.angle_beta   90.00
_cell.angle_gamma   90.00
#
_symmetry.space_group_name_H-M   'P 1'
#
loop_
_entity.id
_entity.type
_entity.pdbx_description
1 polymer ?
#
loop_
_entity_poly.entity_id
_entity_poly.type
_entity_poly.pdbx_seq_one_letter_code
_entity_poly.pdbx_strand_id
1 'polypeptide(L)'
;MKVSEIQRAFGHRLIGTRLMKRMVVMALRRMPDKTIEKVTKHCWFVSSFEDGWAFTLRHNDLKKGEFLIFLSDELLQEDENQIIWTITHEIGHVILGHRNAIGVVQSKAEIRKQEKEADEFAIRLLRDRGES
;
A
#
# COMPACT_ATOMS: atom_id res chain seq x y z
N MET A 1 -12.12 -3.30 -11.75
CA MET A 1 -12.62 -4.29 -10.75
C MET A 1 -13.58 -3.65 -9.78
N LYS A 2 -14.56 -4.41 -9.36
CA LYS A 2 -15.53 -3.98 -8.35
C LYS A 2 -14.92 -4.06 -6.95
N VAL A 3 -15.43 -3.25 -6.03
CA VAL A 3 -14.96 -3.22 -4.63
C VAL A 3 -14.96 -4.63 -4.02
N SER A 4 -16.06 -5.39 -4.20
CA SER A 4 -16.17 -6.74 -3.65
C SER A 4 -15.13 -7.70 -4.22
N GLU A 5 -14.80 -7.54 -5.48
CA GLU A 5 -13.78 -8.37 -6.14
C GLU A 5 -12.38 -8.09 -5.57
N ILE A 6 -12.07 -6.81 -5.35
CA ILE A 6 -10.78 -6.40 -4.78
C ILE A 6 -10.64 -6.93 -3.35
N GLN A 7 -11.68 -6.75 -2.52
CA GLN A 7 -11.66 -7.25 -1.15
C GLN A 7 -11.47 -8.76 -1.09
N ARG A 8 -12.15 -9.47 -1.97
CA ARG A 8 -12.04 -10.94 -2.04
C ARG A 8 -10.65 -11.37 -2.48
N ALA A 9 -10.04 -10.64 -3.42
CA ALA A 9 -8.71 -10.95 -3.91
C ALA A 9 -7.63 -10.82 -2.83
N PHE A 10 -7.79 -9.87 -1.90
CA PHE A 10 -6.89 -9.74 -0.76
C PHE A 10 -7.02 -10.90 0.21
N GLY A 11 -8.22 -11.47 0.36
CA GLY A 11 -8.47 -12.50 1.35
C GLY A 11 -8.17 -11.99 2.74
N HIS A 12 -7.25 -12.65 3.44
CA HIS A 12 -6.86 -12.29 4.82
C HIS A 12 -5.69 -11.30 4.90
N ARG A 13 -5.28 -10.73 3.78
CA ARG A 13 -4.13 -9.82 3.76
C ARG A 13 -4.46 -8.37 4.13
N LEU A 14 -5.72 -8.06 4.39
CA LEU A 14 -6.13 -6.77 4.95
C LEU A 14 -6.42 -6.94 6.43
N ILE A 15 -5.55 -6.38 7.27
CA ILE A 15 -5.66 -6.51 8.72
C ILE A 15 -5.83 -5.13 9.34
N GLY A 16 -7.02 -4.86 9.88
CA GLY A 16 -7.30 -3.58 10.50
C GLY A 16 -8.76 -3.22 10.50
N THR A 17 -9.04 -1.91 10.65
CA THR A 17 -10.39 -1.39 10.74
C THR A 17 -11.12 -1.43 9.40
N ARG A 18 -12.44 -1.28 9.44
CA ARG A 18 -13.25 -1.16 8.22
C ARG A 18 -12.81 0.05 7.38
N LEU A 19 -12.49 1.15 8.07
CA LEU A 19 -12.02 2.36 7.38
C LEU A 19 -10.74 2.08 6.59
N MET A 20 -9.77 1.43 7.22
CA MET A 20 -8.51 1.08 6.55
C MET A 20 -8.77 0.23 5.31
N LYS A 21 -9.56 -0.82 5.45
CA LYS A 21 -9.88 -1.74 4.35
C LYS A 21 -10.56 -1.01 3.21
N ARG A 22 -11.50 -0.13 3.54
CA ARG A 22 -12.21 0.67 2.55
C ARG A 22 -11.26 1.59 1.80
N MET A 23 -10.36 2.26 2.52
CA MET A 23 -9.42 3.21 1.90
C MET A 23 -8.44 2.50 0.96
N VAL A 24 -7.94 1.34 1.35
CA VAL A 24 -7.07 0.53 0.48
C VAL A 24 -7.79 0.15 -0.80
N VAL A 25 -9.02 -0.36 -0.69
CA VAL A 25 -9.82 -0.74 -1.85
C VAL A 25 -10.12 0.47 -2.74
N MET A 26 -10.46 1.60 -2.14
CA MET A 26 -10.75 2.83 -2.89
C MET A 26 -9.53 3.32 -3.66
N ALA A 27 -8.34 3.23 -3.06
CA ALA A 27 -7.10 3.58 -3.75
C ALA A 27 -6.85 2.65 -4.94
N LEU A 28 -7.02 1.34 -4.74
CA LEU A 28 -6.78 0.35 -5.80
C LEU A 28 -7.76 0.46 -6.97
N ARG A 29 -9.00 0.84 -6.71
CA ARG A 29 -9.99 0.98 -7.79
C ARG A 29 -9.55 1.96 -8.88
N ARG A 30 -8.64 2.86 -8.57
CA ARG A 30 -8.13 3.86 -9.51
C ARG A 30 -6.98 3.34 -10.36
N MET A 31 -6.57 2.11 -10.14
CA MET A 31 -5.39 1.54 -10.77
C MET A 31 -5.76 0.54 -11.87
N PRO A 32 -4.83 0.29 -12.82
CA PRO A 32 -5.04 -0.74 -13.82
C PRO A 32 -5.22 -2.12 -13.19
N ASP A 33 -5.98 -2.99 -13.84
CA ASP A 33 -6.26 -4.34 -13.33
C ASP A 33 -4.99 -5.13 -13.03
N LYS A 34 -3.95 -4.99 -13.85
CA LYS A 34 -2.67 -5.67 -13.62
C LYS A 34 -2.04 -5.26 -12.29
N THR A 35 -2.14 -3.97 -11.96
CA THR A 35 -1.63 -3.45 -10.70
C THR A 35 -2.44 -3.99 -9.53
N ILE A 36 -3.76 -3.99 -9.66
CA ILE A 36 -4.65 -4.52 -8.64
C ILE A 36 -4.33 -6.00 -8.37
N GLU A 37 -4.16 -6.79 -9.41
CA GLU A 37 -3.83 -8.20 -9.28
C GLU A 37 -2.50 -8.42 -8.56
N LYS A 38 -1.47 -7.65 -8.92
CA LYS A 38 -0.16 -7.75 -8.28
C LYS A 38 -0.23 -7.39 -6.80
N VAL A 39 -0.88 -6.28 -6.48
CA VAL A 39 -1.00 -5.80 -5.09
C VAL A 39 -1.80 -6.77 -4.23
N THR A 40 -2.93 -7.24 -4.73
CA THR A 40 -3.80 -8.15 -3.95
C THR A 40 -3.15 -9.50 -3.69
N LYS A 41 -2.26 -9.94 -4.56
CA LYS A 41 -1.55 -11.22 -4.38
C LYS A 41 -0.33 -11.12 -3.47
N HIS A 42 0.36 -9.98 -3.48
CA HIS A 42 1.69 -9.88 -2.87
C HIS A 42 1.78 -8.91 -1.70
N CYS A 43 0.76 -8.10 -1.47
CA CYS A 43 0.82 -7.09 -0.42
C CYS A 43 -0.10 -7.39 0.74
N TRP A 44 0.42 -7.15 1.94
CA TRP A 44 -0.32 -7.16 3.18
C TRP A 44 -0.46 -5.71 3.65
N PHE A 45 -1.66 -5.32 4.03
CA PHE A 45 -1.90 -4.00 4.63
C PHE A 45 -2.34 -4.20 6.07
N VAL A 46 -1.65 -3.53 6.98
CA VAL A 46 -1.90 -3.64 8.41
C VAL A 46 -2.05 -2.25 9.00
N SER A 47 -3.14 -1.98 9.71
CA SER A 47 -3.38 -0.66 10.32
C SER A 47 -3.27 -0.64 11.83
N SER A 48 -3.41 -1.79 12.51
CA SER A 48 -3.31 -1.84 13.96
C SER A 48 -1.88 -2.15 14.39
N PHE A 49 -1.31 -1.28 15.23
CA PHE A 49 0.05 -1.49 15.73
C PHE A 49 0.17 -2.80 16.52
N GLU A 50 -0.79 -3.07 17.42
CA GLU A 50 -0.78 -4.29 18.21
C GLU A 50 -0.96 -5.53 17.33
N ASP A 51 -1.94 -5.47 16.44
CA ASP A 51 -2.19 -6.56 15.50
C ASP A 51 -1.03 -6.73 14.53
N GLY A 52 -0.41 -5.61 14.14
CA GLY A 52 0.75 -5.61 13.27
C GLY A 52 1.94 -6.33 13.89
N TRP A 53 2.21 -6.07 15.17
CA TRP A 53 3.28 -6.77 15.89
C TRP A 53 2.98 -8.25 16.05
N ALA A 54 1.75 -8.60 16.40
CA ALA A 54 1.34 -10.00 16.53
C ALA A 54 1.47 -10.72 15.18
N PHE A 55 1.08 -10.07 14.09
CA PHE A 55 1.23 -10.60 12.76
C PHE A 55 2.71 -10.85 12.43
N THR A 56 3.57 -9.86 12.69
CA THR A 56 5.01 -9.95 12.42
C THR A 56 5.65 -11.08 13.21
N LEU A 57 5.25 -11.26 14.47
CA LEU A 57 5.76 -12.34 15.29
C LEU A 57 5.30 -13.72 14.85
N ARG A 58 4.08 -13.83 14.30
CA ARG A 58 3.52 -15.10 13.81
C ARG A 58 4.03 -15.45 12.43
N HIS A 59 4.27 -14.43 11.61
CA HIS A 59 4.68 -14.59 10.21
C HIS A 59 6.07 -13.97 10.03
N ASN A 60 7.06 -14.54 10.71
CA ASN A 60 8.44 -14.05 10.65
C ASN A 60 9.00 -14.02 9.24
N ASP A 61 8.42 -14.82 8.34
CA ASP A 61 8.86 -14.89 6.96
C ASP A 61 7.72 -14.52 6.04
N LEU A 62 7.66 -13.26 5.63
CA LEU A 62 6.91 -12.93 4.43
C LEU A 62 7.56 -13.73 3.31
N LYS A 63 6.75 -14.43 2.55
CA LYS A 63 7.25 -15.20 1.42
C LYS A 63 8.00 -14.27 0.47
N LYS A 64 9.00 -14.83 -0.22
CA LYS A 64 9.75 -14.06 -1.20
C LYS A 64 8.80 -13.40 -2.20
N GLY A 65 8.92 -12.09 -2.36
CA GLY A 65 8.04 -11.33 -3.24
C GLY A 65 6.79 -10.79 -2.58
N GLU A 66 6.60 -11.01 -1.27
CA GLU A 66 5.51 -10.39 -0.53
C GLU A 66 5.99 -9.11 0.16
N PHE A 67 5.06 -8.17 0.34
CA PHE A 67 5.33 -6.87 0.94
C PHE A 67 4.37 -6.61 2.08
N LEU A 68 4.87 -5.98 3.14
CA LEU A 68 4.07 -5.54 4.27
C LEU A 68 3.99 -4.02 4.27
N ILE A 69 2.78 -3.48 4.20
CA ILE A 69 2.55 -2.04 4.23
C ILE A 69 1.80 -1.70 5.52
N PHE A 70 2.43 -0.86 6.33
CA PHE A 70 1.85 -0.41 7.59
C PHE A 70 1.17 0.94 7.40
N LEU A 71 -0.11 1.02 7.79
CA LEU A 71 -0.86 2.27 7.75
C LEU A 71 -1.12 2.71 9.19
N SER A 72 -0.54 3.82 9.58
CA SER A 72 -0.63 4.29 10.97
C SER A 72 -2.04 4.80 11.31
N ASP A 73 -2.38 4.75 12.59
CA ASP A 73 -3.63 5.31 13.07
C ASP A 73 -3.70 6.82 12.80
N GLU A 74 -2.56 7.50 12.88
CA GLU A 74 -2.48 8.94 12.56
C GLU A 74 -2.89 9.21 11.12
N LEU A 75 -2.40 8.40 10.17
CA LEU A 75 -2.79 8.52 8.78
C LEU A 75 -4.28 8.37 8.60
N LEU A 76 -4.89 7.40 9.27
CA LEU A 76 -6.31 7.10 9.13
C LEU A 76 -7.22 8.17 9.75
N GLN A 77 -6.66 9.14 10.47
CA GLN A 77 -7.38 10.30 10.98
C GLN A 77 -7.36 11.48 10.01
N GLU A 78 -6.56 11.40 8.96
CA GLU A 78 -6.51 12.43 7.93
C GLU A 78 -7.75 12.37 7.02
N ASP A 79 -7.90 13.36 6.13
CA ASP A 79 -9.01 13.31 5.18
C ASP A 79 -8.81 12.17 4.16
N GLU A 80 -9.90 11.77 3.53
CA GLU A 80 -9.88 10.64 2.60
C GLU A 80 -8.88 10.82 1.45
N ASN A 81 -8.76 12.01 0.91
CA ASN A 81 -7.84 12.28 -0.18
C ASN A 81 -6.40 12.06 0.24
N GLN A 82 -6.05 12.50 1.45
CA GLN A 82 -4.70 12.30 1.98
C GLN A 82 -4.41 10.82 2.23
N ILE A 83 -5.39 10.10 2.77
CA ILE A 83 -5.25 8.64 3.02
C ILE A 83 -5.02 7.91 1.69
N ILE A 84 -5.86 8.19 0.71
CA ILE A 84 -5.75 7.56 -0.62
C ILE A 84 -4.42 7.89 -1.29
N TRP A 85 -3.97 9.15 -1.18
CA TRP A 85 -2.69 9.57 -1.75
C TRP A 85 -1.53 8.80 -1.13
N THR A 86 -1.53 8.68 0.19
CA THR A 86 -0.47 7.97 0.91
C THR A 86 -0.45 6.48 0.56
N ILE A 87 -1.62 5.84 0.51
CA ILE A 87 -1.72 4.43 0.12
C ILE A 87 -1.20 4.25 -1.32
N THR A 88 -1.58 5.13 -2.23
CA THR A 88 -1.14 5.09 -3.63
C THR A 88 0.38 5.25 -3.73
N HIS A 89 0.94 6.16 -2.93
CA HIS A 89 2.38 6.38 -2.84
C HIS A 89 3.12 5.10 -2.38
N GLU A 90 2.61 4.45 -1.33
CA GLU A 90 3.20 3.20 -0.82
C GLU A 90 3.12 2.08 -1.86
N ILE A 91 2.00 1.97 -2.55
CA ILE A 91 1.85 1.01 -3.64
C ILE A 91 2.85 1.32 -4.77
N GLY A 92 3.11 2.60 -5.01
CA GLY A 92 4.12 3.03 -5.97
C GLY A 92 5.50 2.45 -5.67
N HIS A 93 5.92 2.44 -4.41
CA HIS A 93 7.18 1.83 -4.01
C HIS A 93 7.23 0.34 -4.39
N VAL A 94 6.12 -0.38 -4.19
CA VAL A 94 6.04 -1.80 -4.53
C VAL A 94 6.12 -2.02 -6.04
N ILE A 95 5.32 -1.28 -6.80
CA ILE A 95 5.23 -1.43 -8.26
C ILE A 95 6.55 -1.06 -8.93
N LEU A 96 7.24 -0.04 -8.42
CA LEU A 96 8.51 0.42 -8.97
C LEU A 96 9.71 -0.41 -8.48
N GLY A 97 9.46 -1.39 -7.62
CA GLY A 97 10.51 -2.28 -7.14
C GLY A 97 11.49 -1.63 -6.17
N HIS A 98 11.05 -0.61 -5.45
CA HIS A 98 11.90 0.08 -4.47
C HIS A 98 12.20 -0.83 -3.28
N ARG A 99 13.42 -0.73 -2.75
CA ARG A 99 13.85 -1.53 -1.61
C ARG A 99 13.58 -0.80 -0.31
N ASN A 100 12.63 -1.32 0.46
CA ASN A 100 12.34 -0.83 1.81
C ASN A 100 12.63 -1.91 2.86
N ALA A 101 13.66 -2.72 2.62
CA ALA A 101 13.98 -3.80 3.54
C ALA A 101 14.71 -3.27 4.78
N ILE A 102 14.26 -3.70 5.95
CA ILE A 102 14.95 -3.43 7.22
C ILE A 102 16.34 -4.02 7.13
N GLY A 103 17.36 -3.21 7.43
CA GLY A 103 18.76 -3.65 7.42
C GLY A 103 19.51 -3.41 6.12
N VAL A 104 18.83 -2.90 5.09
CA VAL A 104 19.51 -2.47 3.86
C VAL A 104 19.84 -0.99 3.98
N VAL A 105 21.12 -0.66 3.93
CA VAL A 105 21.58 0.73 3.97
C VAL A 105 21.46 1.33 2.57
N GLN A 106 20.63 2.35 2.44
CA GLN A 106 20.50 3.11 1.20
C GLN A 106 21.07 4.50 1.38
N SER A 107 21.69 5.06 0.34
CA SER A 107 22.16 6.43 0.39
C SER A 107 20.97 7.39 0.44
N LYS A 108 21.21 8.60 0.96
CA LYS A 108 20.17 9.65 0.98
C LYS A 108 19.70 9.99 -0.43
N ALA A 109 20.59 9.92 -1.40
CA ALA A 109 20.25 10.19 -2.79
C ALA A 109 19.32 9.12 -3.36
N GLU A 110 19.55 7.85 -3.03
CA GLU A 110 18.68 6.75 -3.45
C GLU A 110 17.29 6.88 -2.83
N ILE A 111 17.23 7.19 -1.53
CA ILE A 111 15.96 7.37 -0.83
C ILE A 111 15.16 8.51 -1.46
N ARG A 112 15.81 9.66 -1.71
CA ARG A 112 15.14 10.80 -2.35
C ARG A 112 14.63 10.47 -3.74
N LYS A 113 15.40 9.72 -4.51
CA LYS A 113 15.00 9.27 -5.85
C LYS A 113 13.77 8.39 -5.78
N GLN A 114 13.76 7.41 -4.88
CA GLN A 114 12.64 6.50 -4.71
C GLN A 114 11.38 7.23 -4.24
N GLU A 115 11.51 8.17 -3.29
CA GLU A 115 10.39 8.97 -2.82
C GLU A 115 9.81 9.82 -3.94
N LYS A 116 10.68 10.45 -4.73
CA LYS A 116 10.24 11.24 -5.88
C LYS A 116 9.48 10.39 -6.91
N GLU A 117 10.00 9.21 -7.20
CA GLU A 117 9.36 8.29 -8.15
C GLU A 117 8.00 7.81 -7.64
N ALA A 118 7.88 7.52 -6.34
CA ALA A 118 6.62 7.13 -5.73
C ALA A 118 5.61 8.28 -5.73
N ASP A 119 6.07 9.50 -5.48
CA ASP A 119 5.22 10.70 -5.56
C ASP A 119 4.70 10.89 -6.99
N GLU A 120 5.55 10.75 -7.98
CA GLU A 120 5.17 10.88 -9.39
C GLU A 120 4.15 9.82 -9.78
N PHE A 121 4.32 8.61 -9.29
CA PHE A 121 3.37 7.51 -9.50
C PHE A 121 1.98 7.87 -8.94
N ALA A 122 1.93 8.37 -7.69
CA ALA A 122 0.68 8.76 -7.06
C ALA A 122 0.02 9.93 -7.77
N ILE A 123 0.80 10.95 -8.14
CA ILE A 123 0.31 12.12 -8.84
C ILE A 123 -0.32 11.71 -10.17
N ARG A 124 0.35 10.86 -10.93
CA ARG A 124 -0.14 10.40 -12.23
C ARG A 124 -1.48 9.69 -12.11
N LEU A 125 -1.59 8.74 -11.19
CA LEU A 125 -2.82 7.95 -11.03
C LEU A 125 -4.00 8.80 -10.54
N LEU A 126 -3.76 9.67 -9.57
CA LEU A 126 -4.83 10.50 -9.00
C LEU A 126 -5.23 11.62 -9.94
N ARG A 127 -4.28 12.15 -10.71
CA ARG A 127 -4.53 13.19 -11.71
C ARG A 127 -5.38 12.68 -12.86
N ASP A 128 -5.03 11.51 -13.40
CA ASP A 128 -5.76 10.92 -14.52
C ASP A 128 -7.23 10.67 -14.17
N ARG A 129 -7.52 10.37 -12.91
CA ARG A 129 -8.90 10.18 -12.45
C ARG A 129 -9.60 11.47 -12.10
N GLY A 130 -8.85 12.48 -11.65
CA GLY A 130 -9.41 13.79 -11.31
C GLY A 130 -9.90 14.59 -12.49
N GLU A 131 -9.41 14.28 -13.68
CA GLU A 131 -9.77 14.98 -14.91
C GLU A 131 -10.96 14.36 -15.66
N SER A 132 -11.43 13.21 -15.20
CA SER A 132 -12.53 12.51 -15.87
C SER A 132 -13.90 12.94 -15.38
#